data_359d4f231b1719148962f2bbe733c7b9
#
_entry.id   359d4f231b1719148962f2bbe733c7b9
#
_cell.length_a   1.000
_cell.length_b   1.000
_cell.length_c   1.000
_cell.angle_alpha   90.00
_cell.angle_beta   90.00
_cell.angle_gamma   90.00
#
_symmetry.space_group_name_H-M   'P 1'
#
loop_
_entity.id
_entity.type
_entity.pdbx_description
1 polymer ?
#
loop_
_entity_poly.entity_id
_entity_poly.type
_entity_poly.pdbx_seq_one_letter_code
_entity_poly.pdbx_strand_id
1 'polypeptide(L)'
;MIDIHKMTVLIVDDMIAMCRSIHTMMRVIGYGKNFLFANTGQDALGMLHKESIDLVLLDYNMPGITGAEVLNHIRENRDLRDLPVLMVTAHAYGDYVAEAAESEIDAYLLKPLTVKLLEEKISLVVEKANNPPPMVEHLKKAMNLEDEGDIDAAVEETKLAMEADPHSSRPIRDLGYYCLKKNDLKEAERWLLKAAEMNYLDVFACHYLGELYLKLNDIEKAQHYFENAMKISPRHLSRGINFGKTLVQRKMIKRAIQVFDEALKLSKSTIELKEEIADFCIEEGASEYAVKLLESILKEKPNRVDLFFKLGKALEDSGDIKKAVIYLVKASGVDKKNVEIKIHLAKDYLTLGKPIFAEKILKKVLKTNPDNLLAKELYKQCI
;
A
#
# COMPACT_ATOMS: atom_id res chain seq x y z
N MET A 1 21.98 -22.47 -7.38
CA MET A 1 22.83 -22.48 -6.14
C MET A 1 23.72 -21.25 -6.19
N ILE A 2 23.66 -20.43 -5.16
CA ILE A 2 24.41 -19.16 -5.05
C ILE A 2 25.83 -19.47 -4.55
N ASP A 3 26.85 -19.11 -5.35
CA ASP A 3 28.27 -19.16 -4.93
C ASP A 3 28.59 -17.83 -4.22
N ILE A 4 28.78 -17.89 -2.90
CA ILE A 4 28.97 -16.71 -2.05
C ILE A 4 30.15 -15.84 -2.47
N HIS A 5 31.19 -16.42 -3.13
CA HIS A 5 32.37 -15.69 -3.61
C HIS A 5 32.21 -15.08 -5.03
N LYS A 6 31.20 -15.58 -5.79
CA LYS A 6 30.95 -15.16 -7.18
C LYS A 6 29.67 -14.38 -7.38
N MET A 7 28.82 -14.29 -6.34
CA MET A 7 27.51 -13.65 -6.42
C MET A 7 27.57 -12.18 -6.83
N THR A 8 26.53 -11.73 -7.48
CA THR A 8 26.21 -10.33 -7.76
C THR A 8 25.37 -9.80 -6.62
N VAL A 9 25.83 -8.74 -5.96
CA VAL A 9 25.19 -8.15 -4.79
C VAL A 9 24.68 -6.76 -5.12
N LEU A 10 23.39 -6.52 -4.88
CA LEU A 10 22.79 -5.19 -4.93
C LEU A 10 22.79 -4.59 -3.50
N ILE A 11 23.42 -3.44 -3.36
CA ILE A 11 23.45 -2.66 -2.11
C ILE A 11 22.61 -1.42 -2.30
N VAL A 12 21.57 -1.28 -1.46
CA VAL A 12 20.58 -0.22 -1.55
C VAL A 12 20.55 0.56 -0.23
N ASP A 13 20.95 1.83 -0.27
CA ASP A 13 20.95 2.73 0.90
C ASP A 13 20.99 4.17 0.37
N ASP A 14 20.19 5.09 0.90
CA ASP A 14 20.14 6.49 0.48
C ASP A 14 21.45 7.24 0.81
N MET A 15 22.24 6.70 1.75
CA MET A 15 23.57 7.22 2.10
C MET A 15 24.67 6.52 1.31
N ILE A 16 25.23 7.19 0.31
CA ILE A 16 26.37 6.68 -0.50
C ILE A 16 27.54 6.18 0.39
N ALA A 17 27.77 6.85 1.52
CA ALA A 17 28.81 6.44 2.48
C ALA A 17 28.53 5.06 3.08
N MET A 18 27.26 4.71 3.33
CA MET A 18 26.86 3.40 3.84
C MET A 18 27.06 2.32 2.77
N CYS A 19 26.63 2.57 1.54
CA CYS A 19 26.89 1.66 0.41
C CYS A 19 28.39 1.34 0.28
N ARG A 20 29.24 2.35 0.37
CA ARG A 20 30.70 2.18 0.32
C ARG A 20 31.25 1.39 1.52
N SER A 21 30.72 1.65 2.72
CA SER A 21 31.11 0.93 3.93
C SER A 21 30.75 -0.55 3.82
N ILE A 22 29.53 -0.88 3.43
CA ILE A 22 29.08 -2.26 3.21
C ILE A 22 29.94 -2.94 2.14
N HIS A 23 30.15 -2.28 1.01
CA HIS A 23 31.04 -2.81 -0.04
C HIS A 23 32.47 -3.10 0.46
N THR A 24 33.05 -2.18 1.25
CA THR A 24 34.36 -2.40 1.84
C THR A 24 34.40 -3.60 2.76
N MET A 25 33.37 -3.76 3.63
CA MET A 25 33.24 -4.92 4.50
C MET A 25 33.12 -6.22 3.69
N MET A 26 32.29 -6.24 2.64
CA MET A 26 32.13 -7.39 1.74
C MET A 26 33.45 -7.78 1.08
N ARG A 27 34.24 -6.80 0.66
CA ARG A 27 35.59 -7.05 0.08
C ARG A 27 36.56 -7.62 1.11
N VAL A 28 36.51 -7.17 2.37
CA VAL A 28 37.33 -7.71 3.46
C VAL A 28 36.96 -9.16 3.76
N ILE A 29 35.64 -9.51 3.74
CA ILE A 29 35.14 -10.86 3.95
C ILE A 29 35.50 -11.77 2.74
N GLY A 30 35.65 -11.19 1.55
CA GLY A 30 35.89 -11.93 0.30
C GLY A 30 34.57 -12.49 -0.31
N TYR A 31 33.44 -11.91 0.02
CA TYR A 31 32.11 -12.28 -0.50
C TYR A 31 31.69 -11.36 -1.65
N GLY A 32 31.07 -11.94 -2.68
CA GLY A 32 30.61 -11.24 -3.87
C GLY A 32 31.74 -10.91 -4.87
N LYS A 33 31.39 -11.01 -6.13
CA LYS A 33 32.29 -10.65 -7.25
C LYS A 33 31.88 -9.32 -7.88
N ASN A 34 30.60 -9.15 -8.12
CA ASN A 34 30.01 -7.97 -8.73
C ASN A 34 29.17 -7.22 -7.71
N PHE A 35 29.23 -5.88 -7.72
CA PHE A 35 28.48 -5.04 -6.81
C PHE A 35 27.75 -3.96 -7.59
N LEU A 36 26.44 -3.88 -7.35
CA LEU A 36 25.54 -2.86 -7.87
C LEU A 36 25.11 -1.96 -6.71
N PHE A 37 24.88 -0.69 -6.99
CA PHE A 37 24.54 0.31 -5.97
C PHE A 37 23.30 1.08 -6.40
N ALA A 38 22.30 1.17 -5.55
CA ALA A 38 21.14 2.01 -5.72
C ALA A 38 21.00 2.95 -4.51
N ASN A 39 20.71 4.22 -4.78
CA ASN A 39 20.53 5.21 -3.71
C ASN A 39 19.05 5.60 -3.51
N THR A 40 18.15 4.98 -4.25
CA THR A 40 16.71 5.12 -4.11
C THR A 40 16.01 3.78 -4.33
N GLY A 41 14.83 3.60 -3.74
CA GLY A 41 14.02 2.41 -4.02
C GLY A 41 13.64 2.27 -5.49
N GLN A 42 13.43 3.40 -6.20
CA GLN A 42 13.14 3.40 -7.64
C GLN A 42 14.29 2.86 -8.47
N ASP A 43 15.53 3.26 -8.15
CA ASP A 43 16.73 2.74 -8.84
C ASP A 43 16.91 1.25 -8.55
N ALA A 44 16.68 0.83 -7.30
CA ALA A 44 16.75 -0.58 -6.91
C ALA A 44 15.77 -1.44 -7.73
N LEU A 45 14.50 -1.02 -7.85
CA LEU A 45 13.50 -1.70 -8.68
C LEU A 45 13.94 -1.75 -10.15
N GLY A 46 14.49 -0.66 -10.68
CA GLY A 46 15.00 -0.62 -12.05
C GLY A 46 16.16 -1.59 -12.30
N MET A 47 17.05 -1.80 -11.32
CA MET A 47 18.16 -2.75 -11.40
C MET A 47 17.68 -4.21 -11.27
N LEU A 48 16.73 -4.47 -10.35
CA LEU A 48 16.13 -5.79 -10.16
C LEU A 48 15.48 -6.34 -11.43
N HIS A 49 14.99 -5.47 -12.30
CA HIS A 49 14.40 -5.88 -13.59
C HIS A 49 15.42 -6.11 -14.71
N LYS A 50 16.63 -5.55 -14.59
CA LYS A 50 17.62 -5.54 -15.69
C LYS A 50 18.78 -6.47 -15.45
N GLU A 51 19.14 -6.70 -14.20
CA GLU A 51 20.36 -7.38 -13.80
C GLU A 51 20.04 -8.69 -13.08
N SER A 52 20.90 -9.68 -13.25
CA SER A 52 20.84 -10.92 -12.48
C SER A 52 21.52 -10.70 -11.13
N ILE A 53 20.72 -10.63 -10.07
CA ILE A 53 21.16 -10.35 -8.70
C ILE A 53 20.96 -11.61 -7.85
N ASP A 54 21.97 -11.95 -7.03
CA ASP A 54 21.99 -13.13 -6.19
C ASP A 54 21.67 -12.80 -4.72
N LEU A 55 21.92 -11.55 -4.27
CA LEU A 55 21.67 -11.07 -2.92
C LEU A 55 21.36 -9.57 -2.92
N VAL A 56 20.39 -9.16 -2.12
CA VAL A 56 20.09 -7.74 -1.88
C VAL A 56 20.40 -7.38 -0.43
N LEU A 57 21.21 -6.33 -0.22
CA LEU A 57 21.37 -5.65 1.05
C LEU A 57 20.56 -4.35 0.98
N LEU A 58 19.47 -4.25 1.74
CA LEU A 58 18.45 -3.23 1.55
C LEU A 58 18.23 -2.41 2.81
N ASP A 59 18.53 -1.11 2.73
CA ASP A 59 18.18 -0.19 3.83
C ASP A 59 16.67 -0.08 3.95
N TYR A 60 16.22 -0.12 5.18
CA TYR A 60 14.80 -0.08 5.50
C TYR A 60 14.18 1.31 5.26
N ASN A 61 14.86 2.37 5.71
CA ASN A 61 14.35 3.73 5.72
C ASN A 61 14.97 4.58 4.62
N MET A 62 14.33 4.65 3.47
CA MET A 62 14.75 5.49 2.36
C MET A 62 13.68 6.51 2.01
N PRO A 63 14.05 7.72 1.53
CA PRO A 63 13.09 8.68 0.98
C PRO A 63 12.39 8.16 -0.28
N GLY A 64 11.11 8.48 -0.44
CA GLY A 64 10.29 8.01 -1.55
C GLY A 64 9.88 6.55 -1.34
N ILE A 65 10.28 5.65 -2.25
CA ILE A 65 10.03 4.21 -2.11
C ILE A 65 10.93 3.65 -1.02
N THR A 66 10.32 3.16 0.05
CA THR A 66 11.00 2.58 1.21
C THR A 66 11.57 1.19 0.90
N GLY A 67 12.51 0.71 1.75
CA GLY A 67 13.01 -0.67 1.61
C GLY A 67 11.93 -1.73 1.80
N ALA A 68 10.95 -1.48 2.65
CA ALA A 68 9.82 -2.39 2.81
C ALA A 68 8.97 -2.51 1.53
N GLU A 69 8.73 -1.39 0.83
CA GLU A 69 8.02 -1.39 -0.45
C GLU A 69 8.82 -2.10 -1.55
N VAL A 70 10.14 -1.91 -1.58
CA VAL A 70 11.03 -2.66 -2.50
C VAL A 70 10.96 -4.17 -2.21
N LEU A 71 11.01 -4.55 -0.93
CA LEU A 71 10.91 -5.96 -0.52
C LEU A 71 9.55 -6.57 -0.92
N ASN A 72 8.46 -5.86 -0.67
CA ASN A 72 7.13 -6.31 -1.10
C ASN A 72 7.08 -6.56 -2.61
N HIS A 73 7.65 -5.64 -3.40
CA HIS A 73 7.72 -5.81 -4.85
C HIS A 73 8.54 -7.05 -5.25
N ILE A 74 9.66 -7.33 -4.54
CA ILE A 74 10.45 -8.55 -4.74
C ILE A 74 9.61 -9.80 -4.44
N ARG A 75 8.86 -9.82 -3.34
CA ARG A 75 8.07 -10.99 -2.91
C ARG A 75 6.81 -11.23 -3.76
N GLU A 76 6.22 -10.19 -4.29
CA GLU A 76 5.07 -10.27 -5.20
C GLU A 76 5.47 -10.69 -6.63
N ASN A 77 6.72 -10.50 -7.03
CA ASN A 77 7.19 -10.84 -8.35
C ASN A 77 7.63 -12.31 -8.41
N ARG A 78 7.03 -13.10 -9.30
CA ARG A 78 7.32 -14.54 -9.48
C ARG A 78 8.81 -14.85 -9.69
N ASP A 79 9.50 -14.00 -10.46
CA ASP A 79 10.90 -14.23 -10.83
C ASP A 79 11.89 -13.78 -9.73
N LEU A 80 11.45 -12.92 -8.82
CA LEU A 80 12.28 -12.31 -7.78
C LEU A 80 11.97 -12.81 -6.37
N ARG A 81 10.81 -13.42 -6.13
CA ARG A 81 10.32 -13.73 -4.79
C ARG A 81 11.24 -14.62 -3.96
N ASP A 82 12.08 -15.43 -4.63
CA ASP A 82 13.07 -16.31 -4.00
C ASP A 82 14.45 -15.64 -3.79
N LEU A 83 14.60 -14.38 -4.25
CA LEU A 83 15.84 -13.63 -4.12
C LEU A 83 16.12 -13.34 -2.65
N PRO A 84 17.29 -13.75 -2.12
CA PRO A 84 17.66 -13.46 -0.74
C PRO A 84 17.78 -11.97 -0.48
N VAL A 85 17.10 -11.48 0.58
CA VAL A 85 17.12 -10.08 0.99
C VAL A 85 17.53 -9.96 2.44
N LEU A 86 18.61 -9.22 2.69
CA LEU A 86 19.08 -8.86 4.01
C LEU A 86 18.74 -7.40 4.29
N MET A 87 17.79 -7.18 5.19
CA MET A 87 17.38 -5.82 5.58
C MET A 87 18.39 -5.18 6.52
N VAL A 88 18.75 -3.94 6.26
CA VAL A 88 19.67 -3.14 7.09
C VAL A 88 18.88 -2.00 7.74
N THR A 89 18.93 -1.83 9.05
CA THR A 89 18.12 -0.81 9.75
C THR A 89 18.86 -0.20 10.93
N ALA A 90 18.59 1.08 11.21
CA ALA A 90 19.12 1.80 12.37
C ALA A 90 18.29 1.59 13.65
N HIS A 91 17.10 1.02 13.57
CA HIS A 91 16.17 0.91 14.69
C HIS A 91 16.06 -0.53 15.18
N ALA A 92 16.24 -0.72 16.49
CA ALA A 92 16.11 -2.01 17.15
C ALA A 92 14.71 -2.16 17.77
N TYR A 93 14.06 -3.30 17.48
CA TYR A 93 12.96 -3.93 18.21
C TYR A 93 11.63 -3.19 18.45
N GLY A 94 10.55 -3.94 18.29
CA GLY A 94 9.16 -3.68 18.65
C GLY A 94 8.24 -3.66 17.44
N ASP A 95 8.32 -2.64 16.61
CA ASP A 95 7.43 -2.47 15.46
C ASP A 95 7.84 -3.30 14.24
N TYR A 96 9.07 -3.84 14.24
CA TYR A 96 9.67 -4.54 13.10
C TYR A 96 9.55 -6.07 13.14
N VAL A 97 9.30 -6.68 14.31
CA VAL A 97 9.22 -8.14 14.43
C VAL A 97 8.00 -8.70 13.70
N ALA A 98 6.88 -8.00 13.82
CA ALA A 98 5.65 -8.37 13.11
C ALA A 98 5.80 -8.15 11.59
N GLU A 99 6.39 -7.01 11.21
CA GLU A 99 6.64 -6.65 9.82
C GLU A 99 7.70 -7.57 9.16
N ALA A 100 8.70 -8.01 9.93
CA ALA A 100 9.69 -8.98 9.49
C ALA A 100 9.07 -10.34 9.18
N ALA A 101 8.18 -10.78 10.05
CA ALA A 101 7.43 -12.02 9.85
C ALA A 101 6.46 -11.90 8.67
N GLU A 102 5.91 -10.70 8.44
CA GLU A 102 4.99 -10.43 7.34
C GLU A 102 5.70 -10.36 5.98
N SER A 103 6.83 -9.65 5.90
CA SER A 103 7.50 -9.34 4.64
C SER A 103 8.44 -10.47 4.17
N GLU A 104 8.44 -11.64 4.82
CA GLU A 104 9.30 -12.77 4.48
C GLU A 104 10.80 -12.38 4.33
N ILE A 105 11.28 -11.63 5.32
CA ILE A 105 12.66 -11.18 5.37
C ILE A 105 13.56 -12.37 5.74
N ASP A 106 14.62 -12.60 4.95
CA ASP A 106 15.55 -13.70 5.20
C ASP A 106 16.42 -13.45 6.43
N ALA A 107 16.84 -12.20 6.66
CA ALA A 107 17.53 -11.76 7.87
C ALA A 107 17.56 -10.24 8.03
N TYR A 108 17.90 -9.80 9.25
CA TYR A 108 18.13 -8.40 9.62
C TYR A 108 19.56 -8.12 10.05
N LEU A 109 20.00 -6.90 9.76
CA LEU A 109 21.22 -6.30 10.27
C LEU A 109 20.92 -4.95 10.92
N LEU A 110 21.33 -4.78 12.18
CA LEU A 110 21.23 -3.50 12.89
C LEU A 110 22.48 -2.66 12.64
N LYS A 111 22.28 -1.39 12.30
CA LYS A 111 23.35 -0.39 12.28
C LYS A 111 23.71 -0.03 13.75
N PRO A 112 25.01 0.10 14.12
CA PRO A 112 26.20 0.06 13.25
C PRO A 112 26.60 -1.37 12.85
N LEU A 113 26.99 -1.53 11.57
CA LEU A 113 27.42 -2.81 11.04
C LEU A 113 28.86 -3.14 11.45
N THR A 114 29.12 -4.43 11.70
CA THR A 114 30.47 -4.96 11.85
C THR A 114 30.76 -6.03 10.80
N VAL A 115 32.02 -6.18 10.40
CA VAL A 115 32.45 -7.17 9.41
C VAL A 115 31.98 -8.58 9.82
N LYS A 116 32.15 -8.95 11.08
CA LYS A 116 31.76 -10.25 11.61
C LYS A 116 30.26 -10.53 11.52
N LEU A 117 29.43 -9.53 11.92
CA LEU A 117 27.97 -9.68 11.90
C LEU A 117 27.45 -9.76 10.46
N LEU A 118 28.03 -8.97 9.55
CA LEU A 118 27.70 -9.01 8.12
C LEU A 118 28.04 -10.39 7.53
N GLU A 119 29.23 -10.93 7.83
CA GLU A 119 29.68 -12.25 7.39
C GLU A 119 28.73 -13.36 7.87
N GLU A 120 28.44 -13.39 9.17
CA GLU A 120 27.54 -14.40 9.77
C GLU A 120 26.14 -14.37 9.12
N LYS A 121 25.57 -13.19 8.93
CA LYS A 121 24.23 -13.04 8.38
C LYS A 121 24.15 -13.39 6.89
N ILE A 122 25.13 -12.97 6.10
CA ILE A 122 25.17 -13.32 4.67
C ILE A 122 25.35 -14.81 4.50
N SER A 123 26.28 -15.44 5.25
CA SER A 123 26.48 -16.90 5.20
C SER A 123 25.19 -17.64 5.51
N LEU A 124 24.47 -17.23 6.57
CA LEU A 124 23.21 -17.85 6.98
C LEU A 124 22.12 -17.71 5.88
N VAL A 125 21.99 -16.52 5.30
CA VAL A 125 20.97 -16.25 4.28
C VAL A 125 21.25 -17.04 3.01
N VAL A 126 22.50 -17.04 2.55
CA VAL A 126 22.91 -17.80 1.35
C VAL A 126 22.79 -19.30 1.58
N GLU A 127 23.14 -19.80 2.76
CA GLU A 127 22.97 -21.20 3.11
C GLU A 127 21.50 -21.63 3.07
N LYS A 128 20.61 -20.83 3.68
CA LYS A 128 19.15 -21.08 3.65
C LYS A 128 18.57 -21.02 2.24
N ALA A 129 19.07 -20.10 1.41
CA ALA A 129 18.64 -19.99 0.02
C ALA A 129 19.08 -21.21 -0.82
N ASN A 130 20.29 -21.72 -0.56
CA ASN A 130 20.82 -22.89 -1.25
C ASN A 130 20.25 -24.24 -0.74
N ASN A 131 19.90 -24.29 0.54
CA ASN A 131 19.40 -25.49 1.23
C ASN A 131 18.16 -25.11 2.06
N PRO A 132 17.03 -24.79 1.42
CA PRO A 132 15.83 -24.41 2.14
C PRO A 132 15.31 -25.59 2.99
N PRO A 133 14.76 -25.32 4.18
CA PRO A 133 14.09 -26.37 4.97
C PRO A 133 12.95 -27.02 4.16
N PRO A 134 12.63 -28.31 4.38
CA PRO A 134 11.59 -29.02 3.63
C PRO A 134 10.23 -28.28 3.62
N MET A 135 9.82 -27.68 4.75
CA MET A 135 8.62 -26.86 4.84
C MET A 135 8.65 -25.72 3.81
N VAL A 136 9.77 -24.99 3.70
CA VAL A 136 9.92 -23.86 2.78
C VAL A 136 9.90 -24.34 1.33
N GLU A 137 10.52 -25.49 1.01
CA GLU A 137 10.47 -26.05 -0.33
C GLU A 137 9.04 -26.39 -0.77
N HIS A 138 8.25 -27.01 0.12
CA HIS A 138 6.86 -27.33 -0.15
C HIS A 138 6.01 -26.05 -0.33
N LEU A 139 6.21 -25.01 0.51
CA LEU A 139 5.50 -23.74 0.35
C LEU A 139 5.86 -23.04 -0.97
N LYS A 140 7.13 -23.07 -1.40
CA LYS A 140 7.54 -22.53 -2.71
C LYS A 140 6.86 -23.29 -3.86
N LYS A 141 6.78 -24.60 -3.80
CA LYS A 141 6.06 -25.40 -4.79
C LYS A 141 4.57 -25.07 -4.80
N ALA A 142 3.96 -24.92 -3.62
CA ALA A 142 2.56 -24.52 -3.51
C ALA A 142 2.28 -23.16 -4.17
N MET A 143 3.15 -22.17 -3.95
CA MET A 143 3.04 -20.86 -4.61
C MET A 143 3.21 -20.94 -6.13
N ASN A 144 4.11 -21.80 -6.64
CA ASN A 144 4.27 -22.01 -8.08
C ASN A 144 3.02 -22.64 -8.71
N LEU A 145 2.45 -23.65 -8.04
CA LEU A 145 1.21 -24.29 -8.47
C LEU A 145 0.01 -23.32 -8.45
N GLU A 146 -0.04 -22.43 -7.46
CA GLU A 146 -1.02 -21.34 -7.41
C GLU A 146 -0.91 -20.43 -8.62
N ASP A 147 0.31 -20.02 -9.00
CA ASP A 147 0.55 -19.18 -10.20
C ASP A 147 0.14 -19.89 -11.50
N GLU A 148 0.20 -21.22 -11.51
CA GLU A 148 -0.26 -22.06 -12.62
C GLU A 148 -1.77 -22.29 -12.60
N GLY A 149 -2.45 -21.88 -11.53
CA GLY A 149 -3.89 -22.03 -11.33
C GLY A 149 -4.29 -23.38 -10.72
N ASP A 150 -3.36 -24.25 -10.38
CA ASP A 150 -3.62 -25.55 -9.75
C ASP A 150 -3.67 -25.42 -8.22
N ILE A 151 -4.80 -24.88 -7.75
CA ILE A 151 -5.02 -24.67 -6.31
C ILE A 151 -5.14 -26.00 -5.55
N ASP A 152 -5.62 -27.08 -6.19
CA ASP A 152 -5.72 -28.38 -5.52
C ASP A 152 -4.34 -28.97 -5.24
N ALA A 153 -3.43 -28.90 -6.19
CA ALA A 153 -2.05 -29.32 -5.98
C ALA A 153 -1.32 -28.42 -4.98
N ALA A 154 -1.60 -27.09 -4.97
CA ALA A 154 -1.05 -26.18 -3.99
C ALA A 154 -1.49 -26.54 -2.56
N VAL A 155 -2.75 -26.95 -2.37
CA VAL A 155 -3.25 -27.46 -1.07
C VAL A 155 -2.48 -28.70 -0.61
N GLU A 156 -2.23 -29.66 -1.49
CA GLU A 156 -1.48 -30.87 -1.13
C GLU A 156 -0.03 -30.55 -0.75
N GLU A 157 0.67 -29.72 -1.51
CA GLU A 157 2.02 -29.26 -1.14
C GLU A 157 2.02 -28.49 0.20
N THR A 158 0.99 -27.70 0.47
CA THR A 158 0.87 -26.99 1.76
C THR A 158 0.65 -27.94 2.94
N LYS A 159 -0.07 -29.07 2.74
CA LYS A 159 -0.20 -30.11 3.75
C LYS A 159 1.15 -30.79 4.04
N LEU A 160 1.94 -31.07 3.01
CA LEU A 160 3.31 -31.59 3.19
C LEU A 160 4.20 -30.58 3.94
N ALA A 161 4.06 -29.29 3.67
CA ALA A 161 4.75 -28.25 4.43
C ALA A 161 4.35 -28.27 5.91
N MET A 162 3.06 -28.46 6.22
CA MET A 162 2.56 -28.56 7.59
C MET A 162 3.07 -29.82 8.31
N GLU A 163 3.22 -30.93 7.61
CA GLU A 163 3.82 -32.15 8.14
C GLU A 163 5.32 -32.00 8.42
N ALA A 164 6.03 -31.27 7.55
CA ALA A 164 7.46 -31.00 7.67
C ALA A 164 7.79 -30.09 8.87
N ASP A 165 6.90 -29.15 9.24
CA ASP A 165 7.01 -28.33 10.45
C ASP A 165 5.63 -28.08 11.09
N PRO A 166 5.19 -28.97 11.99
CA PRO A 166 3.88 -28.85 12.66
C PRO A 166 3.77 -27.68 13.63
N HIS A 167 4.88 -27.04 13.99
CA HIS A 167 4.90 -25.90 14.91
C HIS A 167 4.83 -24.55 14.19
N SER A 168 4.95 -24.52 12.88
CA SER A 168 4.82 -23.32 12.10
C SER A 168 3.35 -22.98 11.83
N SER A 169 2.95 -21.72 12.09
CA SER A 169 1.62 -21.21 11.74
C SER A 169 1.46 -20.97 10.24
N ARG A 170 2.58 -20.75 9.51
CA ARG A 170 2.57 -20.37 8.11
C ARG A 170 1.87 -21.38 7.19
N PRO A 171 2.20 -22.69 7.17
CA PRO A 171 1.48 -23.64 6.33
C PRO A 171 -0.01 -23.73 6.66
N ILE A 172 -0.37 -23.59 7.94
CA ILE A 172 -1.77 -23.61 8.41
C ILE A 172 -2.53 -22.38 7.87
N ARG A 173 -1.93 -21.21 7.92
CA ARG A 173 -2.46 -19.99 7.34
C ARG A 173 -2.65 -20.12 5.83
N ASP A 174 -1.63 -20.60 5.12
CA ASP A 174 -1.64 -20.73 3.67
C ASP A 174 -2.69 -21.77 3.23
N LEU A 175 -2.89 -22.84 3.99
CA LEU A 175 -4.00 -23.78 3.77
C LEU A 175 -5.37 -23.09 3.90
N GLY A 176 -5.55 -22.25 4.92
CA GLY A 176 -6.76 -21.44 5.08
C GLY A 176 -6.98 -20.46 3.92
N TYR A 177 -5.92 -19.85 3.42
CA TYR A 177 -5.96 -18.97 2.24
C TYR A 177 -6.39 -19.74 0.98
N TYR A 178 -5.84 -20.93 0.72
CA TYR A 178 -6.28 -21.74 -0.44
C TYR A 178 -7.74 -22.20 -0.33
N CYS A 179 -8.19 -22.55 0.88
CA CYS A 179 -9.61 -22.84 1.13
C CYS A 179 -10.49 -21.61 0.81
N LEU A 180 -10.03 -20.42 1.20
CA LEU A 180 -10.73 -19.15 0.89
C LEU A 180 -10.80 -18.88 -0.62
N LYS A 181 -9.72 -19.16 -1.37
CA LYS A 181 -9.70 -19.10 -2.84
C LYS A 181 -10.67 -20.08 -3.48
N LYS A 182 -10.76 -21.29 -2.97
CA LYS A 182 -11.71 -22.32 -3.41
C LYS A 182 -13.16 -22.02 -3.00
N ASN A 183 -13.37 -20.93 -2.25
CA ASN A 183 -14.66 -20.56 -1.66
C ASN A 183 -15.21 -21.61 -0.66
N ASP A 184 -14.35 -22.43 -0.08
CA ASP A 184 -14.67 -23.29 1.06
C ASP A 184 -14.50 -22.49 2.35
N LEU A 185 -15.51 -21.64 2.61
CA LEU A 185 -15.46 -20.64 3.68
C LEU A 185 -15.40 -21.29 5.07
N LYS A 186 -15.95 -22.50 5.23
CA LYS A 186 -15.98 -23.22 6.51
C LYS A 186 -14.58 -23.75 6.89
N GLU A 187 -13.93 -24.40 5.96
CA GLU A 187 -12.56 -24.90 6.21
C GLU A 187 -11.56 -23.72 6.27
N ALA A 188 -11.76 -22.68 5.46
CA ALA A 188 -10.96 -21.46 5.55
C ALA A 188 -11.03 -20.85 6.96
N GLU A 189 -12.23 -20.69 7.54
CA GLU A 189 -12.39 -20.17 8.91
C GLU A 189 -11.63 -21.03 9.92
N ARG A 190 -11.79 -22.33 9.85
CA ARG A 190 -11.13 -23.28 10.76
C ARG A 190 -9.61 -23.14 10.74
N TRP A 191 -9.01 -23.15 9.55
CA TRP A 191 -7.56 -23.08 9.41
C TRP A 191 -6.99 -21.71 9.76
N LEU A 192 -7.65 -20.62 9.33
CA LEU A 192 -7.18 -19.26 9.61
C LEU A 192 -7.27 -18.90 11.10
N LEU A 193 -8.33 -19.34 11.80
CA LEU A 193 -8.43 -19.17 13.25
C LEU A 193 -7.32 -19.92 13.97
N LYS A 194 -7.04 -21.17 13.56
CA LYS A 194 -5.94 -21.96 14.13
C LYS A 194 -4.59 -21.30 13.91
N ALA A 195 -4.33 -20.72 12.73
CA ALA A 195 -3.10 -19.97 12.45
C ALA A 195 -2.97 -18.74 13.33
N ALA A 196 -4.05 -17.96 13.50
CA ALA A 196 -4.08 -16.77 14.34
C ALA A 196 -3.90 -17.10 15.84
N GLU A 197 -4.41 -18.25 16.32
CA GLU A 197 -4.18 -18.76 17.67
C GLU A 197 -2.72 -19.15 17.90
N MET A 198 -2.08 -19.78 16.92
CA MET A 198 -0.67 -20.19 17.00
C MET A 198 0.27 -18.99 16.94
N ASN A 199 -0.07 -17.98 16.16
CA ASN A 199 0.71 -16.76 16.03
C ASN A 199 -0.22 -15.54 15.98
N TYR A 200 -0.43 -14.88 17.12
CA TYR A 200 -1.30 -13.69 17.22
C TYR A 200 -0.75 -12.44 16.49
N LEU A 201 0.52 -12.48 16.05
CA LEU A 201 1.16 -11.46 15.24
C LEU A 201 1.15 -11.77 13.73
N ASP A 202 0.45 -12.83 13.31
CA ASP A 202 0.33 -13.16 11.90
C ASP A 202 -0.66 -12.20 11.21
N VAL A 203 -0.10 -11.17 10.57
CA VAL A 203 -0.87 -10.14 9.88
C VAL A 203 -1.68 -10.72 8.72
N PHE A 204 -1.12 -11.70 8.00
CA PHE A 204 -1.82 -12.35 6.88
C PHE A 204 -2.99 -13.19 7.36
N ALA A 205 -2.85 -13.91 8.49
CA ALA A 205 -3.98 -14.65 9.08
C ALA A 205 -5.13 -13.68 9.44
N CYS A 206 -4.81 -12.54 10.07
CA CYS A 206 -5.80 -11.49 10.34
C CYS A 206 -6.41 -10.93 9.04
N HIS A 207 -5.60 -10.66 8.02
CA HIS A 207 -6.09 -10.16 6.75
C HIS A 207 -7.07 -11.13 6.07
N TYR A 208 -6.70 -12.41 5.96
CA TYR A 208 -7.55 -13.43 5.34
C TYR A 208 -8.83 -13.72 6.14
N LEU A 209 -8.78 -13.64 7.49
CA LEU A 209 -9.99 -13.66 8.32
C LEU A 209 -10.90 -12.47 8.04
N GLY A 210 -10.32 -11.29 7.86
CA GLY A 210 -11.07 -10.10 7.45
C GLY A 210 -11.79 -10.31 6.11
N GLU A 211 -11.09 -10.83 5.10
CA GLU A 211 -11.68 -11.16 3.79
C GLU A 211 -12.76 -12.25 3.88
N LEU A 212 -12.50 -13.29 4.65
CA LEU A 212 -13.45 -14.36 4.91
C LEU A 212 -14.77 -13.83 5.47
N TYR A 213 -14.69 -13.06 6.56
CA TYR A 213 -15.88 -12.51 7.20
C TYR A 213 -16.59 -11.46 6.33
N LEU A 214 -15.84 -10.76 5.47
CA LEU A 214 -16.43 -9.88 4.46
C LEU A 214 -17.24 -10.68 3.42
N LYS A 215 -16.76 -11.86 3.00
CA LYS A 215 -17.52 -12.79 2.13
C LYS A 215 -18.74 -13.38 2.85
N LEU A 216 -18.61 -13.70 4.13
CA LEU A 216 -19.71 -14.16 4.97
C LEU A 216 -20.72 -13.06 5.34
N ASN A 217 -20.46 -11.81 4.93
CA ASN A 217 -21.23 -10.62 5.27
C ASN A 217 -21.31 -10.31 6.79
N ASP A 218 -20.35 -10.84 7.57
CA ASP A 218 -20.15 -10.49 8.98
C ASP A 218 -19.20 -9.31 9.08
N ILE A 219 -19.78 -8.11 8.90
CA ILE A 219 -18.98 -6.87 8.81
C ILE A 219 -18.27 -6.54 10.13
N GLU A 220 -18.84 -6.95 11.27
CA GLU A 220 -18.25 -6.67 12.58
C GLU A 220 -16.96 -7.46 12.78
N LYS A 221 -16.98 -8.76 12.49
CA LYS A 221 -15.78 -9.57 12.53
C LYS A 221 -14.76 -9.15 11.47
N ALA A 222 -15.22 -8.85 10.25
CA ALA A 222 -14.33 -8.34 9.20
C ALA A 222 -13.58 -7.09 9.67
N GLN A 223 -14.28 -6.09 10.23
CA GLN A 223 -13.69 -4.88 10.77
C GLN A 223 -12.67 -5.19 11.88
N HIS A 224 -13.04 -6.05 12.83
CA HIS A 224 -12.15 -6.45 13.93
C HIS A 224 -10.82 -7.02 13.42
N TYR A 225 -10.86 -7.94 12.45
CA TYR A 225 -9.65 -8.57 11.93
C TYR A 225 -8.80 -7.63 11.05
N PHE A 226 -9.42 -6.78 10.23
CA PHE A 226 -8.66 -5.77 9.48
C PHE A 226 -8.01 -4.72 10.42
N GLU A 227 -8.71 -4.28 11.48
CA GLU A 227 -8.14 -3.39 12.49
C GLU A 227 -6.96 -4.05 13.24
N ASN A 228 -7.07 -5.34 13.56
CA ASN A 228 -5.97 -6.08 14.16
C ASN A 228 -4.77 -6.18 13.22
N ALA A 229 -5.00 -6.48 11.94
CA ALA A 229 -3.93 -6.49 10.94
C ALA A 229 -3.21 -5.13 10.86
N MET A 230 -3.94 -4.01 10.86
CA MET A 230 -3.36 -2.66 10.87
C MET A 230 -2.57 -2.36 12.15
N LYS A 231 -3.04 -2.83 13.32
CA LYS A 231 -2.34 -2.62 14.60
C LYS A 231 -1.04 -3.42 14.68
N ILE A 232 -1.05 -4.66 14.16
CA ILE A 232 0.14 -5.51 14.11
C ILE A 232 1.18 -4.91 13.16
N SER A 233 0.75 -4.46 11.98
CA SER A 233 1.61 -3.85 10.97
C SER A 233 1.11 -2.47 10.53
N PRO A 234 1.38 -1.41 11.32
CA PRO A 234 0.89 -0.06 11.05
C PRO A 234 1.41 0.55 9.73
N ARG A 235 2.43 -0.04 9.12
CA ARG A 235 3.00 0.45 7.87
C ARG A 235 2.27 -0.06 6.63
N HIS A 236 1.58 -1.19 6.75
CA HIS A 236 0.78 -1.78 5.67
C HIS A 236 -0.70 -1.43 5.80
N LEU A 237 -0.98 -0.12 5.83
CA LEU A 237 -2.35 0.40 5.99
C LEU A 237 -3.26 0.11 4.81
N SER A 238 -2.70 -0.25 3.66
CA SER A 238 -3.44 -0.52 2.41
C SER A 238 -4.58 -1.53 2.59
N ARG A 239 -4.38 -2.56 3.41
CA ARG A 239 -5.43 -3.56 3.71
C ARG A 239 -6.64 -2.95 4.39
N GLY A 240 -6.40 -2.15 5.43
CA GLY A 240 -7.47 -1.44 6.14
C GLY A 240 -8.14 -0.39 5.26
N ILE A 241 -7.35 0.33 4.46
CA ILE A 241 -7.88 1.32 3.50
C ILE A 241 -8.77 0.64 2.47
N ASN A 242 -8.35 -0.49 1.89
CA ASN A 242 -9.15 -1.24 0.93
C ASN A 242 -10.44 -1.77 1.55
N PHE A 243 -10.40 -2.21 2.81
CA PHE A 243 -11.61 -2.55 3.55
C PHE A 243 -12.51 -1.33 3.75
N GLY A 244 -11.97 -0.18 4.16
CA GLY A 244 -12.70 1.08 4.26
C GLY A 244 -13.35 1.49 2.93
N LYS A 245 -12.62 1.38 1.82
CA LYS A 245 -13.15 1.60 0.46
C LYS A 245 -14.32 0.65 0.14
N THR A 246 -14.19 -0.63 0.47
CA THR A 246 -15.28 -1.61 0.31
C THR A 246 -16.52 -1.25 1.14
N LEU A 247 -16.34 -0.74 2.35
CA LEU A 247 -17.45 -0.27 3.19
C LEU A 247 -18.15 0.95 2.59
N VAL A 248 -17.42 1.88 1.97
CA VAL A 248 -18.02 3.02 1.25
C VAL A 248 -18.87 2.52 0.08
N GLN A 249 -18.35 1.61 -0.73
CA GLN A 249 -19.10 1.01 -1.86
C GLN A 249 -20.37 0.27 -1.40
N ARG A 250 -20.33 -0.34 -0.22
CA ARG A 250 -21.50 -0.95 0.43
C ARG A 250 -22.41 0.07 1.13
N LYS A 251 -22.14 1.37 1.01
CA LYS A 251 -22.88 2.48 1.65
C LYS A 251 -22.87 2.45 3.19
N MET A 252 -21.87 1.79 3.77
CA MET A 252 -21.65 1.71 5.23
C MET A 252 -20.72 2.83 5.70
N ILE A 253 -21.04 4.07 5.34
CA ILE A 253 -20.15 5.25 5.44
C ILE A 253 -19.62 5.47 6.86
N LYS A 254 -20.46 5.32 7.90
CA LYS A 254 -20.02 5.51 9.29
C LYS A 254 -18.90 4.55 9.70
N ARG A 255 -18.98 3.29 9.28
CA ARG A 255 -17.94 2.28 9.57
C ARG A 255 -16.68 2.55 8.74
N ALA A 256 -16.84 2.92 7.48
CA ALA A 256 -15.72 3.30 6.63
C ALA A 256 -14.90 4.44 7.25
N ILE A 257 -15.56 5.47 7.79
CA ILE A 257 -14.92 6.60 8.47
C ILE A 257 -14.09 6.11 9.67
N GLN A 258 -14.63 5.19 10.49
CA GLN A 258 -13.90 4.65 11.64
C GLN A 258 -12.59 3.96 11.21
N VAL A 259 -12.66 3.14 10.15
CA VAL A 259 -11.50 2.43 9.60
C VAL A 259 -10.47 3.42 9.02
N PHE A 260 -10.92 4.42 8.27
CA PHE A 260 -10.03 5.45 7.73
C PHE A 260 -9.40 6.32 8.82
N ASP A 261 -10.16 6.71 9.83
CA ASP A 261 -9.63 7.49 10.97
C ASP A 261 -8.55 6.69 11.73
N GLU A 262 -8.73 5.37 11.89
CA GLU A 262 -7.73 4.52 12.50
C GLU A 262 -6.47 4.39 11.63
N ALA A 263 -6.64 4.18 10.33
CA ALA A 263 -5.53 4.15 9.38
C ALA A 263 -4.73 5.48 9.39
N LEU A 264 -5.44 6.61 9.41
CA LEU A 264 -4.81 7.94 9.47
C LEU A 264 -4.03 8.19 10.75
N LYS A 265 -4.48 7.65 11.91
CA LYS A 265 -3.73 7.75 13.18
C LYS A 265 -2.42 6.96 13.13
N LEU A 266 -2.43 5.83 12.45
CA LEU A 266 -1.27 4.94 12.33
C LEU A 266 -0.29 5.40 11.23
N SER A 267 -0.74 6.21 10.27
CA SER A 267 0.06 6.67 9.13
C SER A 267 1.09 7.73 9.52
N LYS A 268 2.29 7.63 8.95
CA LYS A 268 3.32 8.68 9.00
C LYS A 268 3.13 9.73 7.90
N SER A 269 2.54 9.35 6.76
CA SER A 269 2.26 10.21 5.59
C SER A 269 0.78 10.57 5.53
N THR A 270 0.35 11.37 6.50
CA THR A 270 -1.08 11.65 6.70
C THR A 270 -1.71 12.48 5.59
N ILE A 271 -0.96 13.35 4.91
CA ILE A 271 -1.51 14.26 3.89
C ILE A 271 -1.83 13.50 2.61
N GLU A 272 -0.89 12.71 2.11
CA GLU A 272 -1.04 11.90 0.90
C GLU A 272 -2.18 10.89 1.08
N LEU A 273 -2.24 10.26 2.23
CA LEU A 273 -3.30 9.30 2.56
C LEU A 273 -4.68 9.98 2.69
N LYS A 274 -4.76 11.15 3.34
CA LYS A 274 -6.00 11.94 3.39
C LYS A 274 -6.50 12.30 1.99
N GLU A 275 -5.58 12.65 1.08
CA GLU A 275 -5.91 13.02 -0.29
C GLU A 275 -6.42 11.82 -1.09
N GLU A 276 -5.75 10.66 -0.98
CA GLU A 276 -6.19 9.41 -1.60
C GLU A 276 -7.60 8.99 -1.14
N ILE A 277 -7.84 9.01 0.18
CA ILE A 277 -9.15 8.67 0.74
C ILE A 277 -10.20 9.68 0.31
N ALA A 278 -9.87 10.99 0.27
CA ALA A 278 -10.81 12.03 -0.13
C ALA A 278 -11.21 11.88 -1.60
N ASP A 279 -10.25 11.61 -2.50
CA ASP A 279 -10.51 11.39 -3.92
C ASP A 279 -11.49 10.21 -4.10
N PHE A 280 -11.23 9.08 -3.46
CA PHE A 280 -12.11 7.92 -3.49
C PHE A 280 -13.51 8.22 -2.91
N CYS A 281 -13.57 8.96 -1.80
CA CYS A 281 -14.84 9.32 -1.18
C CYS A 281 -15.69 10.26 -2.06
N ILE A 282 -15.05 11.14 -2.85
CA ILE A 282 -15.76 11.99 -3.83
C ILE A 282 -16.35 11.11 -4.94
N GLU A 283 -15.57 10.20 -5.49
CA GLU A 283 -16.00 9.30 -6.57
C GLU A 283 -17.18 8.42 -6.16
N GLU A 284 -17.18 7.93 -4.92
CA GLU A 284 -18.20 7.00 -4.41
C GLU A 284 -19.38 7.69 -3.70
N GLY A 285 -19.37 9.04 -3.66
CA GLY A 285 -20.47 9.83 -3.09
C GLY A 285 -20.47 9.95 -1.55
N ALA A 286 -19.33 9.73 -0.91
CA ALA A 286 -19.11 9.97 0.52
C ALA A 286 -18.50 11.38 0.76
N SER A 287 -19.02 12.37 0.05
CA SER A 287 -18.43 13.70 -0.09
C SER A 287 -18.31 14.49 1.22
N GLU A 288 -19.20 14.25 2.20
CA GLU A 288 -19.09 14.90 3.53
C GLU A 288 -17.76 14.57 4.25
N TYR A 289 -17.29 13.33 4.14
CA TYR A 289 -16.02 12.94 4.74
C TYR A 289 -14.84 13.46 3.94
N ALA A 290 -14.94 13.46 2.61
CA ALA A 290 -13.94 14.08 1.74
C ALA A 290 -13.74 15.56 2.05
N VAL A 291 -14.82 16.32 2.28
CA VAL A 291 -14.76 17.73 2.71
C VAL A 291 -13.92 17.87 3.97
N LYS A 292 -14.18 17.06 5.01
CA LYS A 292 -13.41 17.09 6.27
C LYS A 292 -11.92 16.85 6.06
N LEU A 293 -11.58 15.86 5.23
CA LEU A 293 -10.18 15.54 4.93
C LEU A 293 -9.49 16.67 4.18
N LEU A 294 -10.11 17.20 3.12
CA LEU A 294 -9.55 18.28 2.31
C LEU A 294 -9.43 19.60 3.11
N GLU A 295 -10.41 19.95 3.94
CA GLU A 295 -10.32 21.09 4.86
C GLU A 295 -9.16 20.91 5.86
N SER A 296 -8.96 19.69 6.38
CA SER A 296 -7.84 19.36 7.27
C SER A 296 -6.49 19.56 6.56
N ILE A 297 -6.35 19.11 5.31
CA ILE A 297 -5.12 19.31 4.52
C ILE A 297 -4.87 20.81 4.31
N LEU A 298 -5.89 21.58 3.93
CA LEU A 298 -5.76 23.01 3.69
C LEU A 298 -5.46 23.80 4.98
N LYS A 299 -5.87 23.31 6.15
CA LYS A 299 -5.50 23.88 7.44
C LYS A 299 -4.01 23.65 7.74
N GLU A 300 -3.48 22.49 7.42
CA GLU A 300 -2.07 22.15 7.62
C GLU A 300 -1.16 22.80 6.56
N LYS A 301 -1.62 22.82 5.30
CA LYS A 301 -0.92 23.40 4.13
C LYS A 301 -1.83 24.35 3.34
N PRO A 302 -1.95 25.61 3.77
CA PRO A 302 -2.85 26.59 3.12
C PRO A 302 -2.51 26.91 1.66
N ASN A 303 -1.29 26.61 1.23
CA ASN A 303 -0.80 26.90 -0.12
C ASN A 303 -1.16 25.81 -1.16
N ARG A 304 -1.87 24.74 -0.77
CA ARG A 304 -2.34 23.69 -1.69
C ARG A 304 -3.56 24.18 -2.49
N VAL A 305 -3.30 25.14 -3.36
CA VAL A 305 -4.33 25.79 -4.22
C VAL A 305 -4.95 24.82 -5.23
N ASP A 306 -4.26 23.75 -5.55
CA ASP A 306 -4.72 22.63 -6.37
C ASP A 306 -5.95 21.92 -5.77
N LEU A 307 -6.11 21.94 -4.45
CA LEU A 307 -7.22 21.31 -3.75
C LEU A 307 -8.51 22.15 -3.75
N PHE A 308 -8.46 23.44 -4.11
CA PHE A 308 -9.64 24.29 -4.05
C PHE A 308 -10.78 23.79 -4.96
N PHE A 309 -10.45 23.29 -6.13
CA PHE A 309 -11.46 22.75 -7.04
C PHE A 309 -12.04 21.43 -6.53
N LYS A 310 -11.19 20.51 -6.05
CA LYS A 310 -11.63 19.26 -5.44
C LYS A 310 -12.56 19.51 -4.26
N LEU A 311 -12.19 20.43 -3.38
CA LEU A 311 -13.03 20.79 -2.22
C LEU A 311 -14.32 21.45 -2.65
N GLY A 312 -14.30 22.31 -3.68
CA GLY A 312 -15.50 22.91 -4.27
C GLY A 312 -16.49 21.85 -4.73
N LYS A 313 -16.04 20.85 -5.52
CA LYS A 313 -16.87 19.72 -5.97
C LYS A 313 -17.41 18.90 -4.81
N ALA A 314 -16.57 18.54 -3.84
CA ALA A 314 -17.02 17.79 -2.67
C ALA A 314 -18.09 18.54 -1.86
N LEU A 315 -18.00 19.86 -1.76
CA LEU A 315 -18.99 20.71 -1.10
C LEU A 315 -20.29 20.80 -1.89
N GLU A 316 -20.25 20.86 -3.25
CA GLU A 316 -21.45 20.76 -4.10
C GLU A 316 -22.18 19.44 -3.84
N ASP A 317 -21.45 18.32 -3.88
CA ASP A 317 -22.03 16.98 -3.71
C ASP A 317 -22.57 16.75 -2.27
N SER A 318 -21.97 17.40 -1.27
CA SER A 318 -22.47 17.38 0.11
C SER A 318 -23.60 18.38 0.37
N GLY A 319 -23.97 19.21 -0.60
CA GLY A 319 -25.06 20.19 -0.53
C GLY A 319 -24.70 21.53 0.09
N ASP A 320 -23.45 21.78 0.51
CA ASP A 320 -23.02 23.09 1.03
C ASP A 320 -22.58 24.02 -0.12
N ILE A 321 -23.59 24.36 -0.96
CA ILE A 321 -23.36 25.20 -2.16
C ILE A 321 -22.76 26.57 -1.83
N LYS A 322 -23.08 27.11 -0.63
CA LYS A 322 -22.52 28.43 -0.23
C LYS A 322 -21.01 28.37 -0.05
N LYS A 323 -20.51 27.30 0.61
CA LYS A 323 -19.07 27.11 0.76
C LYS A 323 -18.43 26.67 -0.56
N ALA A 324 -19.09 25.84 -1.38
CA ALA A 324 -18.62 25.44 -2.69
C ALA A 324 -18.24 26.65 -3.54
N VAL A 325 -19.14 27.64 -3.65
CA VAL A 325 -18.87 28.92 -4.38
C VAL A 325 -17.60 29.59 -3.88
N ILE A 326 -17.34 29.63 -2.57
CA ILE A 326 -16.13 30.29 -2.03
C ILE A 326 -14.86 29.61 -2.57
N TYR A 327 -14.82 28.29 -2.55
CA TYR A 327 -13.65 27.54 -3.00
C TYR A 327 -13.53 27.50 -4.53
N LEU A 328 -14.63 27.42 -5.25
CA LEU A 328 -14.64 27.50 -6.72
C LEU A 328 -14.20 28.88 -7.23
N VAL A 329 -14.55 29.97 -6.52
CA VAL A 329 -14.02 31.32 -6.83
C VAL A 329 -12.51 31.37 -6.64
N LYS A 330 -11.98 30.80 -5.55
CA LYS A 330 -10.53 30.68 -5.32
C LYS A 330 -9.87 29.85 -6.43
N ALA A 331 -10.44 28.69 -6.76
CA ALA A 331 -9.94 27.82 -7.84
C ALA A 331 -9.92 28.55 -9.19
N SER A 332 -11.00 29.29 -9.54
CA SER A 332 -11.08 30.07 -10.76
C SER A 332 -10.09 31.26 -10.78
N GLY A 333 -9.65 31.72 -9.62
CA GLY A 333 -8.59 32.74 -9.50
C GLY A 333 -7.21 32.18 -9.85
N VAL A 334 -6.96 30.90 -9.48
CA VAL A 334 -5.72 30.17 -9.77
C VAL A 334 -5.67 29.73 -11.22
N ASP A 335 -6.68 29.00 -11.69
CA ASP A 335 -6.79 28.59 -13.09
C ASP A 335 -7.91 29.33 -13.81
N LYS A 336 -7.53 30.52 -14.32
CA LYS A 336 -8.46 31.42 -15.02
C LYS A 336 -8.96 30.87 -16.37
N LYS A 337 -8.31 29.84 -16.93
CA LYS A 337 -8.68 29.27 -18.23
C LYS A 337 -9.56 28.05 -18.10
N ASN A 338 -9.61 27.42 -16.93
CA ASN A 338 -10.36 26.20 -16.70
C ASN A 338 -11.87 26.42 -16.89
N VAL A 339 -12.42 25.76 -17.88
CA VAL A 339 -13.84 25.87 -18.24
C VAL A 339 -14.70 25.08 -17.25
N GLU A 340 -14.24 23.95 -16.76
CA GLU A 340 -14.96 23.09 -15.82
C GLU A 340 -15.25 23.84 -14.52
N ILE A 341 -14.25 24.46 -13.91
CA ILE A 341 -14.42 25.28 -12.70
C ILE A 341 -15.49 26.36 -12.91
N LYS A 342 -15.49 27.04 -14.08
CA LYS A 342 -16.46 28.08 -14.39
C LYS A 342 -17.88 27.55 -14.55
N ILE A 343 -18.03 26.35 -15.12
CA ILE A 343 -19.32 25.69 -15.27
C ILE A 343 -19.89 25.31 -13.88
N HIS A 344 -19.09 24.69 -13.02
CA HIS A 344 -19.49 24.40 -11.65
C HIS A 344 -19.90 25.66 -10.90
N LEU A 345 -19.08 26.71 -10.97
CA LEU A 345 -19.39 27.99 -10.32
C LEU A 345 -20.68 28.64 -10.85
N ALA A 346 -20.95 28.56 -12.16
CA ALA A 346 -22.18 29.08 -12.75
C ALA A 346 -23.42 28.27 -12.30
N LYS A 347 -23.31 26.95 -12.25
CA LYS A 347 -24.35 26.04 -11.74
C LYS A 347 -24.70 26.38 -10.29
N ASP A 348 -23.68 26.57 -9.44
CA ASP A 348 -23.88 26.93 -8.04
C ASP A 348 -24.54 28.29 -7.87
N TYR A 349 -24.17 29.28 -8.66
CA TYR A 349 -24.85 30.59 -8.64
C TYR A 349 -26.32 30.47 -9.04
N LEU A 350 -26.67 29.61 -10.01
CA LEU A 350 -28.06 29.33 -10.36
C LEU A 350 -28.81 28.70 -9.20
N THR A 351 -28.22 27.69 -8.58
CA THR A 351 -28.80 27.00 -7.39
C THR A 351 -29.03 27.97 -6.23
N LEU A 352 -28.17 28.97 -6.06
CA LEU A 352 -28.32 30.03 -5.05
C LEU A 352 -29.28 31.18 -5.46
N GLY A 353 -29.96 31.11 -6.61
CA GLY A 353 -30.85 32.13 -7.10
C GLY A 353 -30.14 33.41 -7.55
N LYS A 354 -28.89 33.28 -8.02
CA LYS A 354 -28.06 34.41 -8.47
C LYS A 354 -27.75 34.34 -9.96
N PRO A 355 -28.77 34.38 -10.86
CA PRO A 355 -28.58 34.14 -12.30
C PRO A 355 -27.65 35.17 -12.98
N ILE A 356 -27.63 36.44 -12.52
CA ILE A 356 -26.79 37.49 -13.08
C ILE A 356 -25.28 37.09 -12.99
N PHE A 357 -24.86 36.48 -11.87
CA PHE A 357 -23.48 36.04 -11.71
C PHE A 357 -23.15 34.84 -12.61
N ALA A 358 -24.07 33.87 -12.72
CA ALA A 358 -23.96 32.73 -13.61
C ALA A 358 -23.86 33.18 -15.07
N GLU A 359 -24.73 34.10 -15.52
CA GLU A 359 -24.75 34.67 -16.87
C GLU A 359 -23.39 35.25 -17.26
N LYS A 360 -22.84 36.11 -16.37
CA LYS A 360 -21.54 36.74 -16.59
C LYS A 360 -20.40 35.74 -16.81
N ILE A 361 -20.43 34.61 -16.08
CA ILE A 361 -19.43 33.55 -16.20
C ILE A 361 -19.66 32.77 -17.50
N LEU A 362 -20.88 32.38 -17.78
CA LEU A 362 -21.24 31.55 -18.94
C LEU A 362 -21.00 32.32 -20.27
N LYS A 363 -21.26 33.64 -20.32
CA LYS A 363 -20.86 34.49 -21.47
C LYS A 363 -19.37 34.42 -21.76
N LYS A 364 -18.51 34.37 -20.72
CA LYS A 364 -17.06 34.23 -20.90
C LYS A 364 -16.69 32.83 -21.40
N VAL A 365 -17.34 31.79 -20.89
CA VAL A 365 -17.13 30.41 -21.34
C VAL A 365 -17.54 30.25 -22.80
N LEU A 366 -18.73 30.73 -23.20
CA LEU A 366 -19.25 30.63 -24.55
C LEU A 366 -18.47 31.45 -25.57
N LYS A 367 -17.81 32.54 -25.13
CA LYS A 367 -16.91 33.32 -25.99
C LYS A 367 -15.66 32.55 -26.38
N THR A 368 -15.14 31.71 -25.48
CA THR A 368 -13.93 30.88 -25.72
C THR A 368 -14.25 29.51 -26.28
N ASN A 369 -15.38 28.94 -25.88
CA ASN A 369 -15.86 27.62 -26.24
C ASN A 369 -17.33 27.68 -26.71
N PRO A 370 -17.60 28.18 -27.94
CA PRO A 370 -18.96 28.40 -28.42
C PRO A 370 -19.82 27.14 -28.48
N ASP A 371 -19.20 25.98 -28.63
CA ASP A 371 -19.89 24.68 -28.80
C ASP A 371 -20.09 23.91 -27.50
N ASN A 372 -19.77 24.49 -26.34
CA ASN A 372 -20.01 23.83 -25.06
C ASN A 372 -21.51 23.73 -24.77
N LEU A 373 -22.06 22.54 -24.91
CA LEU A 373 -23.49 22.26 -24.78
C LEU A 373 -24.01 22.59 -23.35
N LEU A 374 -23.27 22.18 -22.32
CA LEU A 374 -23.67 22.42 -20.93
C LEU A 374 -23.70 23.91 -20.59
N ALA A 375 -22.71 24.64 -21.06
CA ALA A 375 -22.72 26.12 -20.88
C ALA A 375 -23.90 26.79 -21.60
N LYS A 376 -24.29 26.31 -22.79
CA LYS A 376 -25.50 26.82 -23.51
C LYS A 376 -26.77 26.51 -22.73
N GLU A 377 -26.88 25.30 -22.17
CA GLU A 377 -28.04 24.88 -21.39
C GLU A 377 -28.20 25.73 -20.12
N LEU A 378 -27.12 25.85 -19.34
CA LEU A 378 -27.11 26.68 -18.13
C LEU A 378 -27.36 28.15 -18.43
N TYR A 379 -26.87 28.64 -19.56
CA TYR A 379 -27.11 30.03 -19.98
C TYR A 379 -28.61 30.34 -20.23
N LYS A 380 -29.34 29.39 -20.80
CA LYS A 380 -30.79 29.50 -20.97
C LYS A 380 -31.55 29.64 -19.65
N GLN A 381 -31.00 29.08 -18.56
CA GLN A 381 -31.59 29.15 -17.23
C GLN A 381 -31.33 30.52 -16.54
N CYS A 382 -30.45 31.34 -17.12
CA CYS A 382 -30.17 32.69 -16.59
C CYS A 382 -31.15 33.74 -17.07
N ILE A 383 -31.91 33.44 -18.14
CA ILE A 383 -32.86 34.35 -18.82
C ILE A 383 -34.29 34.04 -18.39
#